data_d2d8864664f336b77b672e82b5c00073
#
_entry.id   d2d8864664f336b77b672e82b5c00073
#
_cell.length_a   1.000
_cell.length_b   1.000
_cell.length_c   1.000
_cell.angle_alpha   90.00
_cell.angle_beta   90.00
_cell.angle_gamma   90.00
#
_symmetry.space_group_name_H-M   'P 1'
#
loop_
_entity.id
_entity.type
_entity.pdbx_description
1 polymer ?
#
loop_
_entity_poly.entity_id
_entity_poly.type
_entity_poly.pdbx_seq_one_letter_code
_entity_poly.pdbx_strand_id
1 'polypeptide(L)'
;IAVVTGSGLSDIKSILKDSIVMDYADIPGYFKTTVEGHDGAFYFGNFNGKNILIAVGRFHYYEGLTIDEVGLPVRVFNELGCQKIILTNSAGCLQSSWNLGDVMAVSGHYDFTFKYNSKNPKLVTGNKYYNDDLIKMAISIKPDLRIGNYGWVLGPMYETISEIDNMKTHGVNAVGMSTIPEVIMAHSLQVDLLVLSLMSNYAIGLTDDQLSHQTVLDNSIKYNENFKLLLISILSNI
;
A
#
# COMPACT_ATOMS: atom_id res chain seq x y z
N ILE A 1 1.60 -9.38 14.00
CA ILE A 1 0.92 -8.65 12.91
C ILE A 1 1.69 -7.38 12.63
N ALA A 2 1.85 -7.04 11.35
CA ALA A 2 2.49 -5.79 10.99
C ALA A 2 1.66 -4.99 9.96
N VAL A 3 1.88 -3.67 9.94
CA VAL A 3 1.23 -2.74 9.02
C VAL A 3 2.28 -1.82 8.41
N VAL A 4 2.27 -1.63 7.10
CA VAL A 4 2.98 -0.53 6.44
C VAL A 4 1.95 0.53 6.06
N THR A 5 2.13 1.76 6.55
CA THR A 5 1.22 2.85 6.22
C THR A 5 1.71 3.63 5.00
N GLY A 6 0.77 3.94 4.11
CA GLY A 6 0.98 4.88 3.01
C GLY A 6 0.70 6.33 3.42
N SER A 7 0.81 7.23 2.45
CA SER A 7 0.57 8.66 2.61
C SER A 7 -0.82 8.94 3.21
N GLY A 8 -0.87 9.82 4.22
CA GLY A 8 -2.11 10.21 4.90
C GLY A 8 -2.62 9.24 5.96
N LEU A 9 -1.96 8.09 6.21
CA LEU A 9 -2.40 7.07 7.17
C LEU A 9 -1.50 6.97 8.42
N SER A 10 -0.60 7.91 8.62
CA SER A 10 0.36 7.90 9.75
C SER A 10 -0.33 7.91 11.13
N ASP A 11 -1.54 8.42 11.22
CA ASP A 11 -2.30 8.53 12.48
C ASP A 11 -2.76 7.19 13.05
N ILE A 12 -2.75 6.10 12.27
CA ILE A 12 -3.10 4.76 12.78
C ILE A 12 -2.25 4.33 13.98
N LYS A 13 -1.01 4.84 14.09
CA LYS A 13 -0.13 4.59 15.25
C LYS A 13 -0.77 4.94 16.60
N SER A 14 -1.74 5.86 16.61
CA SER A 14 -2.44 6.31 17.82
C SER A 14 -3.30 5.23 18.48
N ILE A 15 -3.60 4.12 17.80
CA ILE A 15 -4.32 3.00 18.39
C ILE A 15 -3.47 2.15 19.34
N LEU A 16 -2.15 2.25 19.23
CA LEU A 16 -1.23 1.45 20.03
C LEU A 16 -1.13 2.00 21.46
N LYS A 17 -1.26 1.10 22.44
CA LYS A 17 -0.99 1.40 23.85
C LYS A 17 0.47 1.09 24.15
N ASP A 18 1.08 1.90 25.02
CA ASP A 18 2.45 1.73 25.53
C ASP A 18 3.46 1.51 24.37
N SER A 19 3.35 2.34 23.34
CA SER A 19 4.13 2.16 22.12
C SER A 19 5.61 2.53 22.33
N ILE A 20 6.48 1.65 21.85
CA ILE A 20 7.90 1.92 21.65
C ILE A 20 8.07 2.43 20.23
N VAL A 21 8.83 3.51 20.09
CA VAL A 21 9.14 4.13 18.78
C VAL A 21 10.61 3.92 18.47
N MET A 22 10.91 3.57 17.23
CA MET A 22 12.27 3.47 16.72
C MET A 22 12.35 4.18 15.37
N ASP A 23 13.03 5.30 15.34
CA ASP A 23 13.25 6.06 14.10
C ASP A 23 14.13 5.25 13.15
N TYR A 24 13.83 5.28 11.86
CA TYR A 24 14.64 4.61 10.83
C TYR A 24 16.08 5.12 10.84
N ALA A 25 16.26 6.40 11.18
CA ALA A 25 17.58 7.02 11.27
C ALA A 25 18.47 6.46 12.38
N ASP A 26 17.87 5.84 13.41
CA ASP A 26 18.58 5.28 14.57
C ASP A 26 18.96 3.80 14.34
N ILE A 27 18.45 3.19 13.26
CA ILE A 27 18.77 1.79 12.92
C ILE A 27 20.05 1.77 12.08
N PRO A 28 21.13 1.14 12.54
CA PRO A 28 22.38 1.08 11.79
C PRO A 28 22.19 0.41 10.42
N GLY A 29 22.56 1.13 9.35
CA GLY A 29 22.45 0.63 7.98
C GLY A 29 21.04 0.65 7.39
N TYR A 30 20.05 1.19 8.10
CA TYR A 30 18.71 1.36 7.56
C TYR A 30 18.57 2.67 6.78
N PHE A 31 17.63 2.74 5.83
CA PHE A 31 17.43 3.92 4.99
C PHE A 31 16.56 4.97 5.69
N LYS A 32 16.72 6.22 5.27
CA LYS A 32 15.82 7.32 5.65
C LYS A 32 14.80 7.54 4.55
N THR A 33 13.55 7.79 4.91
CA THR A 33 12.54 8.24 3.96
C THR A 33 12.83 9.67 3.53
N THR A 34 12.62 9.97 2.25
CA THR A 34 12.81 11.32 1.69
C THR A 34 11.50 11.94 1.24
N VAL A 35 10.41 11.16 1.26
CA VAL A 35 9.10 11.58 0.78
C VAL A 35 8.35 12.32 1.90
N GLU A 36 7.82 13.49 1.57
CA GLU A 36 7.00 14.30 2.49
C GLU A 36 5.76 13.53 2.96
N GLY A 37 5.45 13.65 4.27
CA GLY A 37 4.32 12.93 4.90
C GLY A 37 4.67 11.53 5.41
N HIS A 38 5.96 11.11 5.34
CA HIS A 38 6.45 9.87 5.91
C HIS A 38 7.29 10.15 7.15
N ASP A 39 6.85 9.71 8.33
CA ASP A 39 7.57 9.92 9.60
C ASP A 39 8.91 9.18 9.64
N GLY A 40 9.02 8.04 8.96
CA GLY A 40 10.23 7.23 8.92
C GLY A 40 10.53 6.55 10.26
N ALA A 41 9.55 5.86 10.84
CA ALA A 41 9.71 5.19 12.12
C ALA A 41 8.90 3.88 12.22
N PHE A 42 9.39 2.95 13.01
CA PHE A 42 8.62 1.81 13.51
C PHE A 42 7.96 2.13 14.84
N TYR A 43 6.72 1.74 14.98
CA TYR A 43 5.94 1.78 16.22
C TYR A 43 5.57 0.37 16.61
N PHE A 44 5.97 -0.04 17.79
CA PHE A 44 5.60 -1.33 18.36
C PHE A 44 4.76 -1.11 19.61
N GLY A 45 3.61 -1.78 19.72
CA GLY A 45 2.74 -1.62 20.87
C GLY A 45 1.63 -2.65 20.90
N ASN A 46 0.75 -2.54 21.88
CA ASN A 46 -0.39 -3.42 22.07
C ASN A 46 -1.68 -2.78 21.57
N PHE A 47 -2.46 -3.55 20.81
CA PHE A 47 -3.81 -3.21 20.43
C PHE A 47 -4.74 -4.40 20.68
N ASN A 48 -5.70 -4.22 21.58
CA ASN A 48 -6.68 -5.26 21.98
C ASN A 48 -6.03 -6.60 22.35
N GLY A 49 -4.92 -6.57 23.11
CA GLY A 49 -4.20 -7.77 23.55
C GLY A 49 -3.27 -8.38 22.50
N LYS A 50 -3.18 -7.80 21.30
CA LYS A 50 -2.30 -8.24 20.20
C LYS A 50 -1.09 -7.31 20.07
N ASN A 51 0.07 -7.89 19.83
CA ASN A 51 1.27 -7.12 19.49
C ASN A 51 1.21 -6.71 18.02
N ILE A 52 1.26 -5.41 17.79
CA ILE A 52 1.21 -4.81 16.46
C ILE A 52 2.49 -4.01 16.21
N LEU A 53 3.07 -4.19 15.06
CA LEU A 53 4.20 -3.43 14.56
C LEU A 53 3.74 -2.57 13.35
N ILE A 54 3.96 -1.26 13.42
CA ILE A 54 3.55 -0.34 12.35
C ILE A 54 4.79 0.38 11.82
N ALA A 55 5.05 0.26 10.52
CA ALA A 55 5.97 1.11 9.79
C ALA A 55 5.21 2.35 9.32
N VAL A 56 5.53 3.50 9.90
CA VAL A 56 4.98 4.79 9.50
C VAL A 56 5.93 5.46 8.52
N GLY A 57 5.61 5.29 7.25
CA GLY A 57 6.47 5.66 6.13
C GLY A 57 7.01 4.45 5.39
N ARG A 58 7.15 4.63 4.07
CA ARG A 58 7.67 3.60 3.17
C ARG A 58 8.72 4.16 2.25
N PHE A 59 9.44 3.27 1.59
CA PHE A 59 10.41 3.58 0.57
C PHE A 59 9.81 3.43 -0.83
N HIS A 60 10.34 4.20 -1.78
CA HIS A 60 9.94 4.11 -3.17
C HIS A 60 11.16 3.87 -4.06
N TYR A 61 10.93 3.18 -5.15
CA TYR A 61 12.00 2.91 -6.10
C TYR A 61 12.65 4.19 -6.66
N TYR A 62 11.87 5.25 -6.88
CA TYR A 62 12.36 6.52 -7.40
C TYR A 62 13.25 7.31 -6.40
N GLU A 63 13.35 6.88 -5.15
CA GLU A 63 14.32 7.42 -4.18
C GLU A 63 15.75 6.92 -4.41
N GLY A 64 15.98 6.11 -5.46
CA GLY A 64 17.27 5.55 -5.81
C GLY A 64 17.59 4.20 -5.17
N LEU A 65 16.59 3.58 -4.55
CA LEU A 65 16.69 2.29 -3.89
C LEU A 65 16.44 1.13 -4.87
N THR A 66 17.01 -0.01 -4.60
CA THR A 66 16.70 -1.27 -5.29
C THR A 66 15.33 -1.82 -4.83
N ILE A 67 14.78 -2.75 -5.58
CA ILE A 67 13.52 -3.43 -5.22
C ILE A 67 13.61 -4.12 -3.85
N ASP A 68 14.75 -4.78 -3.58
CA ASP A 68 14.98 -5.46 -2.30
C ASP A 68 15.07 -4.46 -1.14
N GLU A 69 15.69 -3.30 -1.35
CA GLU A 69 15.79 -2.24 -0.36
C GLU A 69 14.42 -1.61 -0.06
N VAL A 70 13.58 -1.40 -1.08
CA VAL A 70 12.19 -0.94 -0.89
C VAL A 70 11.38 -1.96 -0.09
N GLY A 71 11.60 -3.25 -0.29
CA GLY A 71 10.96 -4.34 0.46
C GLY A 71 11.46 -4.55 1.88
N LEU A 72 12.51 -3.85 2.32
CA LEU A 72 13.18 -4.08 3.60
C LEU A 72 12.26 -3.99 4.83
N PRO A 73 11.26 -3.11 4.93
CA PRO A 73 10.33 -3.11 6.07
C PRO A 73 9.63 -4.45 6.26
N VAL A 74 9.24 -5.11 5.17
CA VAL A 74 8.59 -6.44 5.21
C VAL A 74 9.56 -7.51 5.73
N ARG A 75 10.84 -7.46 5.33
CA ARG A 75 11.86 -8.36 5.86
C ARG A 75 12.07 -8.15 7.37
N VAL A 76 12.16 -6.91 7.83
CA VAL A 76 12.24 -6.59 9.26
C VAL A 76 11.06 -7.18 10.03
N PHE A 77 9.85 -7.04 9.50
CA PHE A 77 8.66 -7.61 10.12
C PHE A 77 8.72 -9.14 10.22
N ASN A 78 9.16 -9.80 9.16
CA ASN A 78 9.30 -11.26 9.16
C ASN A 78 10.35 -11.73 10.18
N GLU A 79 11.52 -11.06 10.26
CA GLU A 79 12.57 -11.38 11.24
C GLU A 79 12.09 -11.16 12.69
N LEU A 80 11.17 -10.22 12.91
CA LEU A 80 10.51 -10.01 14.21
C LEU A 80 9.33 -10.97 14.45
N GLY A 81 9.13 -11.97 13.59
CA GLY A 81 8.11 -13.00 13.74
C GLY A 81 6.71 -12.62 13.29
N CYS A 82 6.53 -11.54 12.55
CA CYS A 82 5.24 -11.18 11.97
C CYS A 82 4.88 -12.11 10.81
N GLN A 83 3.80 -12.86 10.97
CA GLN A 83 3.31 -13.81 9.97
C GLN A 83 2.22 -13.23 9.06
N LYS A 84 1.59 -12.13 9.47
CA LYS A 84 0.55 -11.43 8.71
C LYS A 84 0.93 -9.97 8.59
N ILE A 85 0.90 -9.47 7.35
CA ILE A 85 1.24 -8.08 7.03
C ILE A 85 0.09 -7.44 6.28
N ILE A 86 -0.22 -6.19 6.63
CA ILE A 86 -1.15 -5.35 5.90
C ILE A 86 -0.35 -4.22 5.28
N LEU A 87 -0.37 -4.12 3.96
CA LEU A 87 0.18 -2.98 3.23
C LEU A 87 -0.94 -2.02 2.86
N THR A 88 -0.76 -0.74 3.13
CA THR A 88 -1.71 0.28 2.73
C THR A 88 -1.05 1.29 1.79
N ASN A 89 -1.79 1.84 0.86
CA ASN A 89 -1.31 2.90 -0.03
C ASN A 89 -2.45 3.83 -0.46
N SER A 90 -2.08 5.00 -0.98
CA SER A 90 -2.96 5.85 -1.80
C SER A 90 -2.70 5.54 -3.27
N ALA A 91 -3.74 5.49 -4.07
CA ALA A 91 -3.67 5.10 -5.48
C ALA A 91 -4.60 5.92 -6.36
N GLY A 92 -4.21 6.12 -7.62
CA GLY A 92 -5.05 6.69 -8.66
C GLY A 92 -6.08 5.69 -9.14
N CYS A 93 -7.36 6.06 -9.08
CA CYS A 93 -8.50 5.23 -9.51
C CYS A 93 -8.65 5.25 -11.04
N LEU A 94 -8.72 4.07 -11.67
CA LEU A 94 -8.97 3.91 -13.10
C LEU A 94 -10.44 3.62 -13.42
N GLN A 95 -11.31 3.55 -12.41
CA GLN A 95 -12.72 3.17 -12.54
C GLN A 95 -13.62 4.40 -12.36
N SER A 96 -14.30 4.85 -13.40
CA SER A 96 -15.23 5.99 -13.32
C SER A 96 -16.49 5.72 -12.47
N SER A 97 -16.78 4.44 -12.22
CA SER A 97 -17.91 4.01 -11.36
C SER A 97 -17.57 3.93 -9.87
N TRP A 98 -16.32 4.12 -9.50
CA TRP A 98 -15.87 4.15 -8.11
C TRP A 98 -15.74 5.59 -7.62
N ASN A 99 -15.84 5.79 -6.31
CA ASN A 99 -15.73 7.10 -5.69
C ASN A 99 -14.35 7.30 -5.08
N LEU A 100 -13.89 8.55 -5.02
CA LEU A 100 -12.74 8.89 -4.17
C LEU A 100 -13.09 8.59 -2.71
N GLY A 101 -12.15 7.96 -1.99
CA GLY A 101 -12.39 7.43 -0.66
C GLY A 101 -12.80 5.95 -0.64
N ASP A 102 -13.18 5.36 -1.78
CA ASP A 102 -13.34 3.90 -1.85
C ASP A 102 -12.01 3.22 -1.53
N VAL A 103 -12.09 2.06 -0.87
CA VAL A 103 -10.93 1.23 -0.58
C VAL A 103 -11.00 -0.04 -1.42
N MET A 104 -9.88 -0.40 -2.04
CA MET A 104 -9.73 -1.62 -2.83
C MET A 104 -8.83 -2.61 -2.09
N ALA A 105 -9.31 -3.84 -1.85
CA ALA A 105 -8.45 -4.98 -1.58
C ALA A 105 -7.82 -5.43 -2.91
N VAL A 106 -6.50 -5.42 -2.96
CA VAL A 106 -5.75 -5.85 -4.14
C VAL A 106 -5.77 -7.38 -4.21
N SER A 107 -6.24 -7.92 -5.33
CA SER A 107 -6.27 -9.37 -5.61
C SER A 107 -5.26 -9.79 -6.68
N GLY A 108 -4.64 -8.83 -7.34
CA GLY A 108 -3.61 -9.03 -8.34
C GLY A 108 -2.91 -7.73 -8.71
N HIS A 109 -1.78 -7.84 -9.37
CA HIS A 109 -1.06 -6.66 -9.87
C HIS A 109 -0.44 -6.90 -11.25
N TYR A 110 -0.16 -5.80 -11.92
CA TYR A 110 0.64 -5.73 -13.14
C TYR A 110 1.88 -4.87 -12.91
N ASP A 111 3.03 -5.33 -13.41
CA ASP A 111 4.27 -4.55 -13.42
C ASP A 111 4.39 -3.79 -14.74
N PHE A 112 4.12 -2.48 -14.69
CA PHE A 112 4.32 -1.55 -15.80
C PHE A 112 5.66 -0.83 -15.73
N THR A 113 6.58 -1.28 -14.89
CA THR A 113 7.93 -0.71 -14.83
C THR A 113 8.82 -1.21 -15.96
N PHE A 114 8.48 -2.34 -16.58
CA PHE A 114 9.23 -3.04 -17.62
C PHE A 114 10.66 -3.45 -17.22
N LYS A 115 10.97 -3.44 -15.92
CA LYS A 115 12.31 -3.79 -15.41
C LYS A 115 12.60 -5.28 -15.48
N TYR A 116 11.61 -6.11 -15.20
CA TYR A 116 11.76 -7.56 -15.20
C TYR A 116 11.25 -8.23 -16.47
N ASN A 117 10.35 -7.58 -17.20
CA ASN A 117 9.78 -8.11 -18.42
C ASN A 117 9.50 -6.98 -19.41
N SER A 118 10.30 -6.95 -20.49
CA SER A 118 10.22 -5.90 -21.51
C SER A 118 9.11 -6.09 -22.55
N LYS A 119 8.28 -7.15 -22.43
CA LYS A 119 7.27 -7.41 -23.45
C LYS A 119 5.89 -6.87 -23.03
N ASN A 120 5.06 -7.70 -22.43
CA ASN A 120 3.74 -7.28 -21.97
C ASN A 120 3.62 -7.50 -20.47
N PRO A 121 3.06 -6.53 -19.72
CA PRO A 121 2.73 -6.75 -18.32
C PRO A 121 1.83 -7.99 -18.18
N LYS A 122 2.13 -8.83 -17.21
CA LYS A 122 1.35 -10.03 -16.89
C LYS A 122 0.70 -9.86 -15.54
N LEU A 123 -0.55 -10.34 -15.42
CA LEU A 123 -1.23 -10.40 -14.14
C LEU A 123 -0.50 -11.39 -13.20
N VAL A 124 -0.08 -10.87 -12.06
CA VAL A 124 0.41 -11.66 -10.93
C VAL A 124 -0.71 -11.69 -9.88
N THR A 125 -1.17 -12.86 -9.52
CA THR A 125 -2.31 -13.07 -8.61
C THR A 125 -2.17 -14.39 -7.87
N GLY A 126 -3.10 -14.66 -6.97
CA GLY A 126 -3.22 -15.91 -6.23
C GLY A 126 -2.80 -15.81 -4.76
N ASN A 127 -3.24 -16.80 -3.99
CA ASN A 127 -3.17 -16.80 -2.53
C ASN A 127 -1.76 -16.64 -1.93
N LYS A 128 -0.72 -16.98 -2.71
CA LYS A 128 0.70 -16.79 -2.30
C LYS A 128 1.17 -15.33 -2.35
N TYR A 129 0.46 -14.46 -3.08
CA TYR A 129 0.73 -13.02 -3.17
C TYR A 129 -0.28 -12.21 -2.36
N TYR A 130 -1.54 -12.65 -2.38
CA TYR A 130 -2.66 -11.96 -1.76
C TYR A 130 -3.51 -13.02 -1.06
N ASN A 131 -3.50 -13.02 0.27
CA ASN A 131 -4.17 -14.06 1.05
C ASN A 131 -5.69 -13.95 0.93
N ASP A 132 -6.32 -14.97 0.33
CA ASP A 132 -7.76 -15.00 0.05
C ASP A 132 -8.60 -14.92 1.32
N ASP A 133 -8.15 -15.50 2.44
CA ASP A 133 -8.92 -15.49 3.68
C ASP A 133 -8.87 -14.10 4.35
N LEU A 134 -7.74 -13.39 4.25
CA LEU A 134 -7.65 -12.00 4.70
C LEU A 134 -8.53 -11.08 3.84
N ILE A 135 -8.57 -11.29 2.52
CA ILE A 135 -9.48 -10.55 1.63
C ILE A 135 -10.94 -10.83 1.97
N LYS A 136 -11.34 -12.10 2.14
CA LYS A 136 -12.71 -12.48 2.53
C LYS A 136 -13.10 -11.87 3.87
N MET A 137 -12.20 -11.89 4.84
CA MET A 137 -12.42 -11.24 6.14
C MET A 137 -12.64 -9.74 5.98
N ALA A 138 -11.81 -9.04 5.18
CA ALA A 138 -11.97 -7.61 4.92
C ALA A 138 -13.32 -7.30 4.26
N ILE A 139 -13.77 -8.15 3.31
CA ILE A 139 -15.10 -8.04 2.68
C ILE A 139 -16.22 -8.26 3.71
N SER A 140 -16.07 -9.22 4.62
CA SER A 140 -17.11 -9.46 5.65
C SER A 140 -17.26 -8.27 6.60
N ILE A 141 -16.18 -7.52 6.83
CA ILE A 141 -16.18 -6.30 7.65
C ILE A 141 -16.76 -5.10 6.86
N LYS A 142 -16.40 -4.98 5.58
CA LYS A 142 -16.86 -3.92 4.67
C LYS A 142 -17.39 -4.53 3.37
N PRO A 143 -18.70 -4.85 3.29
CA PRO A 143 -19.29 -5.54 2.13
C PRO A 143 -19.20 -4.78 0.80
N ASP A 144 -19.05 -3.47 0.84
CA ASP A 144 -18.84 -2.59 -0.32
C ASP A 144 -17.34 -2.36 -0.64
N LEU A 145 -16.44 -3.10 -0.01
CA LEU A 145 -15.01 -3.07 -0.32
C LEU A 145 -14.79 -3.45 -1.80
N ARG A 146 -14.05 -2.62 -2.52
CA ARG A 146 -13.68 -2.93 -3.90
C ARG A 146 -12.65 -4.07 -3.93
N ILE A 147 -12.66 -4.85 -4.98
CA ILE A 147 -11.63 -5.86 -5.27
C ILE A 147 -11.12 -5.58 -6.67
N GLY A 148 -9.80 -5.62 -6.84
CA GLY A 148 -9.24 -5.32 -8.15
C GLY A 148 -7.75 -5.49 -8.27
N ASN A 149 -7.25 -5.14 -9.45
CA ASN A 149 -5.85 -5.24 -9.83
C ASN A 149 -5.16 -3.89 -9.72
N TYR A 150 -3.95 -3.92 -9.17
CA TYR A 150 -3.09 -2.76 -9.02
C TYR A 150 -2.07 -2.70 -10.17
N GLY A 151 -1.90 -1.55 -10.78
CA GLY A 151 -0.83 -1.27 -11.75
C GLY A 151 0.33 -0.59 -11.02
N TRP A 152 1.52 -1.19 -11.09
CA TRP A 152 2.73 -0.60 -10.53
C TRP A 152 3.54 0.11 -11.60
N VAL A 153 3.83 1.39 -11.35
CA VAL A 153 4.69 2.25 -12.15
C VAL A 153 5.85 2.77 -11.31
N LEU A 154 6.91 3.26 -11.96
CA LEU A 154 8.11 3.70 -11.25
C LEU A 154 7.91 5.02 -10.50
N GLY A 155 7.26 6.01 -11.09
CA GLY A 155 7.31 7.39 -10.60
C GLY A 155 8.68 8.06 -10.85
N PRO A 156 8.90 9.28 -10.33
CA PRO A 156 7.97 10.11 -9.57
C PRO A 156 6.95 10.87 -10.45
N MET A 157 7.06 10.79 -11.78
CA MET A 157 6.11 11.41 -12.70
C MET A 157 4.80 10.63 -12.72
N TYR A 158 3.68 11.36 -12.75
CA TYR A 158 2.38 10.75 -13.00
C TYR A 158 2.31 10.24 -14.45
N GLU A 159 1.40 9.30 -14.65
CA GLU A 159 1.17 8.63 -15.93
C GLU A 159 0.62 9.61 -16.98
N THR A 160 0.79 9.27 -18.23
CA THR A 160 0.11 9.91 -19.35
C THR A 160 -1.27 9.28 -19.59
N ILE A 161 -2.15 9.96 -20.31
CA ILE A 161 -3.46 9.42 -20.73
C ILE A 161 -3.28 8.10 -21.49
N SER A 162 -2.28 8.01 -22.38
CA SER A 162 -2.01 6.81 -23.17
C SER A 162 -1.57 5.62 -22.30
N GLU A 163 -0.79 5.85 -21.24
CA GLU A 163 -0.40 4.82 -20.28
C GLU A 163 -1.62 4.35 -19.48
N ILE A 164 -2.47 5.26 -19.02
CA ILE A 164 -3.71 4.92 -18.32
C ILE A 164 -4.65 4.11 -19.22
N ASP A 165 -4.81 4.48 -20.49
CA ASP A 165 -5.64 3.73 -21.43
C ASP A 165 -5.06 2.33 -21.68
N ASN A 166 -3.74 2.20 -21.80
CA ASN A 166 -3.10 0.89 -21.87
C ASN A 166 -3.36 0.05 -20.62
N MET A 167 -3.23 0.61 -19.42
CA MET A 167 -3.52 -0.09 -18.16
C MET A 167 -4.98 -0.56 -18.10
N LYS A 168 -5.94 0.25 -18.53
CA LYS A 168 -7.36 -0.14 -18.63
C LYS A 168 -7.56 -1.38 -19.52
N THR A 169 -6.84 -1.50 -20.64
CA THR A 169 -6.94 -2.67 -21.52
C THR A 169 -6.48 -3.96 -20.86
N HIS A 170 -5.62 -3.88 -19.82
CA HIS A 170 -5.15 -4.99 -19.01
C HIS A 170 -6.07 -5.30 -17.81
N GLY A 171 -7.09 -4.46 -17.55
CA GLY A 171 -7.99 -4.64 -16.41
C GLY A 171 -7.40 -4.13 -15.09
N VAL A 172 -6.53 -3.12 -15.14
CA VAL A 172 -6.07 -2.39 -13.95
C VAL A 172 -7.19 -1.53 -13.39
N ASN A 173 -7.35 -1.54 -12.08
CA ASN A 173 -8.38 -0.77 -11.39
C ASN A 173 -7.81 0.43 -10.62
N ALA A 174 -6.57 0.31 -10.14
CA ALA A 174 -5.86 1.39 -9.46
C ALA A 174 -4.38 1.39 -9.84
N VAL A 175 -3.74 2.55 -9.88
CA VAL A 175 -2.33 2.73 -10.23
C VAL A 175 -1.58 3.44 -9.11
N GLY A 176 -0.31 3.08 -8.90
CA GLY A 176 0.58 3.78 -8.00
C GLY A 176 2.04 3.36 -8.11
N MET A 177 2.88 4.03 -7.33
CA MET A 177 4.34 3.99 -7.46
C MET A 177 5.03 3.19 -6.35
N SER A 178 4.26 2.45 -5.55
CA SER A 178 4.75 1.75 -4.35
C SER A 178 4.22 0.32 -4.27
N THR A 179 4.43 -0.31 -3.09
CA THR A 179 3.71 -1.53 -2.64
C THR A 179 4.17 -2.82 -3.31
N ILE A 180 4.40 -2.87 -4.61
CA ILE A 180 4.74 -4.13 -5.29
C ILE A 180 6.12 -4.67 -4.90
N PRO A 181 7.16 -3.87 -4.66
CA PRO A 181 8.40 -4.38 -4.06
C PRO A 181 8.18 -5.08 -2.71
N GLU A 182 7.29 -4.53 -1.88
CA GLU A 182 6.91 -5.10 -0.58
C GLU A 182 6.11 -6.40 -0.76
N VAL A 183 5.21 -6.47 -1.77
CA VAL A 183 4.49 -7.70 -2.15
C VAL A 183 5.45 -8.79 -2.61
N ILE A 184 6.44 -8.46 -3.43
CA ILE A 184 7.48 -9.40 -3.90
C ILE A 184 8.29 -9.92 -2.71
N MET A 185 8.67 -9.05 -1.78
CA MET A 185 9.38 -9.44 -0.56
C MET A 185 8.51 -10.37 0.31
N ALA A 186 7.26 -10.02 0.58
CA ALA A 186 6.32 -10.84 1.36
C ALA A 186 6.13 -12.23 0.74
N HIS A 187 5.98 -12.30 -0.58
CA HIS A 187 5.89 -13.56 -1.32
C HIS A 187 7.14 -14.42 -1.16
N SER A 188 8.33 -13.83 -1.26
CA SER A 188 9.61 -14.54 -1.09
C SER A 188 9.80 -15.13 0.32
N LEU A 189 9.24 -14.44 1.32
CA LEU A 189 9.28 -14.82 2.73
C LEU A 189 8.08 -15.69 3.16
N GLN A 190 7.14 -15.95 2.25
CA GLN A 190 5.91 -16.73 2.50
C GLN A 190 5.05 -16.16 3.65
N VAL A 191 4.95 -14.84 3.73
CA VAL A 191 4.14 -14.14 4.73
C VAL A 191 2.74 -13.89 4.17
N ASP A 192 1.71 -14.09 4.98
CA ASP A 192 0.32 -13.79 4.64
C ASP A 192 0.12 -12.29 4.45
N LEU A 193 -0.38 -11.89 3.30
CA LEU A 193 -0.45 -10.49 2.91
C LEU A 193 -1.87 -10.05 2.56
N LEU A 194 -2.27 -8.90 3.12
CA LEU A 194 -3.42 -8.11 2.69
C LEU A 194 -2.93 -6.76 2.17
N VAL A 195 -3.36 -6.36 1.00
CA VAL A 195 -3.05 -5.03 0.45
C VAL A 195 -4.33 -4.24 0.27
N LEU A 196 -4.35 -3.02 0.82
CA LEU A 196 -5.48 -2.11 0.78
C LEU A 196 -5.05 -0.79 0.12
N SER A 197 -5.71 -0.43 -0.97
CA SER A 197 -5.48 0.82 -1.69
C SER A 197 -6.63 1.80 -1.48
N LEU A 198 -6.32 3.00 -0.99
CA LEU A 198 -7.27 4.11 -0.90
C LEU A 198 -7.31 4.83 -2.25
N MET A 199 -8.49 4.98 -2.83
CA MET A 199 -8.69 5.79 -4.03
C MET A 199 -8.60 7.27 -3.66
N SER A 200 -7.40 7.86 -3.74
CA SER A 200 -7.14 9.26 -3.36
C SER A 200 -7.41 10.25 -4.47
N ASN A 201 -7.32 9.82 -5.71
CA ASN A 201 -7.55 10.65 -6.90
C ASN A 201 -8.02 9.77 -8.06
N TYR A 202 -8.64 10.36 -9.04
CA TYR A 202 -8.81 9.69 -10.34
C TYR A 202 -7.49 9.75 -11.11
N ALA A 203 -7.19 8.69 -11.86
CA ALA A 203 -6.06 8.67 -12.77
C ALA A 203 -6.27 9.73 -13.89
N ILE A 204 -5.16 10.22 -14.44
CA ILE A 204 -5.22 11.28 -15.45
C ILE A 204 -6.10 10.88 -16.64
N GLY A 205 -6.90 11.83 -17.14
CA GLY A 205 -7.82 11.62 -18.26
C GLY A 205 -9.16 10.98 -17.88
N LEU A 206 -9.43 10.71 -16.57
CA LEU A 206 -10.76 10.33 -16.10
C LEU A 206 -11.61 11.54 -15.70
N THR A 207 -10.98 12.61 -15.25
CA THR A 207 -11.58 13.91 -14.93
C THR A 207 -10.74 15.02 -15.54
N ASP A 208 -11.29 16.22 -15.59
CA ASP A 208 -10.57 17.42 -16.07
C ASP A 208 -9.69 18.04 -14.97
N ASP A 209 -9.66 17.47 -13.78
CA ASP A 209 -8.89 17.98 -12.64
C ASP A 209 -7.38 17.83 -12.89
N GLN A 210 -6.63 18.85 -12.49
CA GLN A 210 -5.17 18.78 -12.50
C GLN A 210 -4.69 17.93 -11.32
N LEU A 211 -3.99 16.83 -11.61
CA LEU A 211 -3.38 15.97 -10.63
C LEU A 211 -2.06 16.56 -10.12
N SER A 212 -1.92 16.68 -8.80
CA SER A 212 -0.70 17.08 -8.12
C SER A 212 -0.46 16.23 -6.87
N HIS A 213 0.77 16.18 -6.39
CA HIS A 213 1.08 15.48 -5.15
C HIS A 213 0.30 16.06 -3.97
N GLN A 214 0.13 17.38 -3.91
CA GLN A 214 -0.65 18.05 -2.87
C GLN A 214 -2.12 17.59 -2.89
N THR A 215 -2.73 17.50 -4.07
CA THR A 215 -4.11 16.98 -4.21
C THR A 215 -4.24 15.55 -3.68
N VAL A 216 -3.24 14.71 -3.94
CA VAL A 216 -3.22 13.33 -3.43
C VAL A 216 -3.13 13.31 -1.90
N LEU A 217 -2.26 14.13 -1.31
CA LEU A 217 -2.12 14.24 0.15
C LEU A 217 -3.40 14.76 0.80
N ASP A 218 -3.98 15.85 0.30
CA ASP A 218 -5.20 16.46 0.84
C ASP A 218 -6.37 15.47 0.80
N ASN A 219 -6.55 14.77 -0.29
CA ASN A 219 -7.58 13.75 -0.43
C ASN A 219 -7.30 12.53 0.46
N SER A 220 -6.06 12.11 0.59
CA SER A 220 -5.70 11.02 1.50
C SER A 220 -6.05 11.37 2.94
N ILE A 221 -5.76 12.59 3.38
CA ILE A 221 -6.15 13.10 4.70
C ILE A 221 -7.68 13.16 4.83
N LYS A 222 -8.37 13.68 3.81
CA LYS A 222 -9.82 13.81 3.79
C LYS A 222 -10.56 12.48 3.97
N TYR A 223 -10.05 11.41 3.37
CA TYR A 223 -10.68 10.09 3.39
C TYR A 223 -10.08 9.13 4.43
N ASN A 224 -9.09 9.59 5.20
CA ASN A 224 -8.34 8.78 6.16
C ASN A 224 -9.22 8.14 7.24
N GLU A 225 -10.17 8.87 7.80
CA GLU A 225 -10.98 8.38 8.94
C GLU A 225 -11.70 7.06 8.62
N ASN A 226 -12.37 6.97 7.48
CA ASN A 226 -13.07 5.76 7.07
C ASN A 226 -12.09 4.60 6.80
N PHE A 227 -10.92 4.90 6.24
CA PHE A 227 -9.90 3.89 6.00
C PHE A 227 -9.29 3.40 7.32
N LYS A 228 -9.01 4.31 8.25
CA LYS A 228 -8.53 4.00 9.59
C LYS A 228 -9.50 3.10 10.36
N LEU A 229 -10.80 3.41 10.32
CA LEU A 229 -11.84 2.59 10.95
C LEU A 229 -11.89 1.17 10.35
N LEU A 230 -11.76 1.04 9.03
CA LEU A 230 -11.66 -0.26 8.37
C LEU A 230 -10.43 -1.02 8.85
N LEU A 231 -9.26 -0.39 8.87
CA LEU A 231 -8.01 -1.01 9.30
C LEU A 231 -8.05 -1.45 10.77
N ILE A 232 -8.62 -0.62 11.66
CA ILE A 232 -8.87 -0.97 13.07
C ILE A 232 -9.77 -2.19 13.18
N SER A 233 -10.85 -2.24 12.39
CA SER A 233 -11.77 -3.37 12.39
C SER A 233 -11.09 -4.65 11.89
N ILE A 234 -10.26 -4.56 10.85
CA ILE A 234 -9.45 -5.67 10.36
C ILE A 234 -8.49 -6.16 11.44
N LEU A 235 -7.70 -5.27 12.05
CA LEU A 235 -6.75 -5.62 13.11
C LEU A 235 -7.42 -6.26 14.33
N SER A 236 -8.67 -5.90 14.60
CA SER A 236 -9.44 -6.52 15.68
C SER A 236 -9.84 -7.97 15.37
N ASN A 237 -9.97 -8.35 14.10
CA ASN A 237 -10.46 -9.64 13.63
C ASN A 237 -9.37 -10.61 13.13
N ILE A 238 -8.13 -10.17 12.96
CA ILE A 238 -7.01 -11.03 12.54
C ILE A 238 -6.53 -11.94 13.70
#